data_e0239babdba0ebcec95c933ab0592de0
#
_entry.id   e0239babdba0ebcec95c933ab0592de0
#
_cell.length_a   1.000
_cell.length_b   1.000
_cell.length_c   1.000
_cell.angle_alpha   90.00
_cell.angle_beta   90.00
_cell.angle_gamma   90.00
#
_symmetry.space_group_name_H-M   'P 1'
#
loop_
_entity.id
_entity.type
_entity.pdbx_description
1 polymer ?
#
loop_
_entity_poly.entity_id
_entity_poly.type
_entity_poly.pdbx_seq_one_letter_code
_entity_poly.pdbx_strand_id
1 'polypeptide(L)'
;MYVKACIINAATSSKRIAVINDKTLEKIYLEEQSENQIIGDIYWGKVVKVLPHMQAAFIDIGLSMNGFIHRNELVSYQQSDNPHKDQQPMSAFIREGEKVLVQVVKEGIGTKGPKLTGIIEFSSDELVYLPHGNYVAVSKKIDEPQRQQWKQLGERLKQGMEGFLFRTAIEEKSEAAVQHKIKELQKKYERLERQTQGMKAPALVSKGQDFLKTRVQAALQQGIDGIVVDDFDLYQHLQAAYPNSLIEYYKGNENIFSFYDVERQIEKLLKRIVWLKSGGYIVIDETEAMTVVDVNTGKFSGKDNIRKTMLQTNMEAAYELSKQMQLRHLGGMILIDFINMSHKEDRTEVERYMKKLCEQDEVRTNVVGFTELGILQLTRKKVRNSIGSTLTMPCEVCEGTGKMIDSKTVAFQIERVIWEHRGAEEEAIWIETRSNVINEMKAQGFLKALEKMVKKTVYLTPSDDYTNAFVLRQLGSKEQIQKRVSASI
;
A
#
# COMPACT_ATOMS: atom_id res chain seq x y z
N MET A 1 -21.53 -7.43 -23.23
CA MET A 1 -20.72 -6.66 -22.26
C MET A 1 -21.08 -7.21 -20.89
N TYR A 2 -20.08 -7.63 -20.10
CA TYR A 2 -20.32 -8.21 -18.78
C TYR A 2 -20.90 -7.17 -17.83
N VAL A 3 -21.80 -7.57 -16.93
CA VAL A 3 -22.26 -6.71 -15.84
C VAL A 3 -21.15 -6.57 -14.81
N LYS A 4 -20.56 -7.71 -14.39
CA LYS A 4 -19.43 -7.74 -13.45
C LYS A 4 -18.24 -8.44 -14.09
N ALA A 5 -17.14 -7.70 -14.30
CA ALA A 5 -15.96 -8.20 -14.99
C ALA A 5 -14.66 -7.97 -14.24
N CYS A 6 -13.73 -8.91 -14.40
CA CYS A 6 -12.34 -8.75 -13.99
C CYS A 6 -11.50 -8.33 -15.19
N ILE A 7 -10.94 -7.12 -15.16
CA ILE A 7 -10.11 -6.55 -16.21
C ILE A 7 -8.66 -6.68 -15.78
N ILE A 8 -7.84 -7.32 -16.60
CA ILE A 8 -6.42 -7.58 -16.31
C ILE A 8 -5.55 -6.88 -17.33
N ASN A 9 -4.78 -5.91 -16.88
CA ASN A 9 -3.75 -5.25 -17.65
C ASN A 9 -2.40 -5.89 -17.29
N ALA A 10 -1.89 -6.75 -18.16
CA ALA A 10 -0.68 -7.53 -17.94
C ALA A 10 0.34 -7.43 -19.10
N ALA A 11 -0.04 -6.86 -20.24
CA ALA A 11 0.83 -6.68 -21.40
C ALA A 11 1.98 -5.68 -21.17
N THR A 12 1.91 -4.85 -20.11
CA THR A 12 2.94 -3.86 -19.78
C THR A 12 3.71 -4.27 -18.52
N SER A 13 4.80 -3.54 -18.21
CA SER A 13 5.67 -3.85 -17.07
C SER A 13 4.95 -3.80 -15.71
N SER A 14 3.93 -2.96 -15.54
CA SER A 14 3.12 -2.88 -14.33
C SER A 14 1.84 -3.69 -14.51
N LYS A 15 1.71 -4.77 -13.77
CA LYS A 15 0.52 -5.62 -13.84
C LYS A 15 -0.56 -5.08 -12.89
N ARG A 16 -1.78 -4.98 -13.40
CA ARG A 16 -2.90 -4.38 -12.67
C ARG A 16 -4.17 -5.18 -12.92
N ILE A 17 -5.01 -5.26 -11.90
CA ILE A 17 -6.31 -5.93 -11.97
C ILE A 17 -7.39 -5.00 -11.45
N ALA A 18 -8.47 -4.85 -12.19
CA ALA A 18 -9.65 -4.12 -11.78
C ALA A 18 -10.88 -5.04 -11.80
N VAL A 19 -11.73 -4.96 -10.80
CA VAL A 19 -13.08 -5.54 -10.84
C VAL A 19 -14.06 -4.39 -11.05
N ILE A 20 -14.80 -4.45 -12.14
CA ILE A 20 -15.82 -3.47 -12.49
C ILE A 20 -17.22 -4.10 -12.42
N ASN A 21 -18.21 -3.32 -12.03
CA ASN A 21 -19.61 -3.69 -12.04
C ASN A 21 -20.39 -2.53 -12.67
N ASP A 22 -21.10 -2.82 -13.76
CA ASP A 22 -21.80 -1.81 -14.57
C ASP A 22 -20.94 -0.56 -14.82
N LYS A 23 -19.72 -0.77 -15.36
CA LYS A 23 -18.68 0.25 -15.62
C LYS A 23 -18.13 1.00 -14.39
N THR A 24 -18.59 0.65 -13.18
CA THR A 24 -18.09 1.26 -11.94
C THR A 24 -17.01 0.39 -11.33
N LEU A 25 -15.88 1.00 -10.95
CA LEU A 25 -14.79 0.30 -10.28
C LEU A 25 -15.23 -0.14 -8.87
N GLU A 26 -15.19 -1.44 -8.61
CA GLU A 26 -15.45 -2.02 -7.29
C GLU A 26 -14.15 -2.35 -6.53
N LYS A 27 -13.14 -2.84 -7.26
CA LYS A 27 -11.84 -3.18 -6.67
C LYS A 27 -10.71 -2.89 -7.63
N ILE A 28 -9.59 -2.51 -7.09
CA ILE A 28 -8.34 -2.30 -7.84
C ILE A 28 -7.19 -3.00 -7.11
N TYR A 29 -6.34 -3.66 -7.87
CA TYR A 29 -5.13 -4.28 -7.38
C TYR A 29 -3.99 -3.88 -8.32
N LEU A 30 -3.00 -3.25 -7.75
CA LEU A 30 -1.79 -2.84 -8.44
C LEU A 30 -0.67 -3.79 -8.01
N GLU A 31 0.11 -4.28 -8.96
CA GLU A 31 1.37 -4.92 -8.64
C GLU A 31 2.33 -3.82 -8.18
N GLU A 32 2.71 -3.83 -6.93
CA GLU A 32 3.69 -2.89 -6.42
C GLU A 32 5.01 -3.18 -7.14
N GLN A 33 5.52 -2.21 -7.91
CA GLN A 33 6.81 -2.30 -8.62
C GLN A 33 8.01 -2.22 -7.68
N SER A 34 7.78 -2.10 -6.37
CA SER A 34 8.86 -2.22 -5.43
C SER A 34 9.50 -3.60 -5.60
N GLU A 35 10.81 -3.68 -5.63
CA GLU A 35 11.61 -4.90 -5.48
C GLU A 35 11.13 -5.78 -4.30
N ASN A 36 10.02 -5.43 -3.67
CA ASN A 36 9.54 -5.77 -2.34
C ASN A 36 8.21 -6.53 -2.29
N GLN A 37 7.61 -7.01 -3.37
CA GLN A 37 6.56 -8.04 -3.22
C GLN A 37 7.20 -9.40 -2.94
N ILE A 38 7.89 -9.45 -1.81
CA ILE A 38 8.63 -10.64 -1.38
C ILE A 38 7.82 -11.49 -0.38
N ILE A 39 6.60 -11.09 -0.01
CA ILE A 39 5.76 -11.89 0.91
C ILE A 39 5.47 -13.25 0.26
N GLY A 40 5.81 -14.31 0.99
CA GLY A 40 5.70 -15.67 0.51
C GLY A 40 6.91 -16.17 -0.27
N ASP A 41 7.83 -15.28 -0.69
CA ASP A 41 9.08 -15.67 -1.33
C ASP A 41 9.93 -16.52 -0.36
N ILE A 42 10.57 -17.53 -0.91
CA ILE A 42 11.41 -18.46 -0.15
C ILE A 42 12.85 -18.24 -0.56
N TYR A 43 13.69 -17.98 0.43
CA TYR A 43 15.12 -17.71 0.24
C TYR A 43 15.98 -18.76 0.93
N TRP A 44 17.11 -19.08 0.32
CA TRP A 44 18.25 -19.72 0.96
C TRP A 44 19.09 -18.62 1.58
N GLY A 45 18.86 -18.33 2.88
CA GLY A 45 19.49 -17.22 3.59
C GLY A 45 20.72 -17.64 4.35
N LYS A 46 21.56 -16.65 4.72
CA LYS A 46 22.74 -16.83 5.58
C LYS A 46 22.57 -16.02 6.86
N VAL A 47 22.74 -16.65 8.00
CA VAL A 47 22.67 -15.96 9.30
C VAL A 47 23.85 -15.00 9.45
N VAL A 48 23.56 -13.72 9.62
CA VAL A 48 24.55 -12.66 9.76
C VAL A 48 24.85 -12.39 11.23
N LYS A 49 23.80 -12.34 12.06
CA LYS A 49 23.95 -12.00 13.48
C LYS A 49 22.86 -12.66 14.32
N VAL A 50 23.26 -13.20 15.47
CA VAL A 50 22.35 -13.75 16.48
C VAL A 50 22.21 -12.73 17.62
N LEU A 51 20.96 -12.47 18.07
CA LEU A 51 20.62 -11.52 19.11
C LEU A 51 19.98 -12.26 20.31
N PRO A 52 20.76 -12.77 21.25
CA PRO A 52 20.24 -13.61 22.33
C PRO A 52 19.19 -12.91 23.20
N HIS A 53 19.39 -11.63 23.53
CA HIS A 53 18.46 -10.85 24.38
C HIS A 53 17.10 -10.61 23.71
N MET A 54 17.05 -10.57 22.36
CA MET A 54 15.83 -10.40 21.58
C MET A 54 15.22 -11.73 21.15
N GLN A 55 15.85 -12.86 21.45
CA GLN A 55 15.47 -14.19 20.97
C GLN A 55 15.26 -14.21 19.44
N ALA A 56 16.18 -13.58 18.71
CA ALA A 56 16.04 -13.35 17.26
C ALA A 56 17.39 -13.43 16.53
N ALA A 57 17.34 -13.53 15.21
CA ALA A 57 18.53 -13.43 14.36
C ALA A 57 18.25 -12.57 13.13
N PHE A 58 19.31 -11.98 12.58
CA PHE A 58 19.29 -11.34 11.26
C PHE A 58 19.84 -12.31 10.21
N ILE A 59 19.12 -12.43 9.10
CA ILE A 59 19.43 -13.32 7.99
C ILE A 59 19.59 -12.48 6.72
N ASP A 60 20.74 -12.62 6.07
CA ASP A 60 20.96 -12.11 4.73
C ASP A 60 20.20 -12.98 3.73
N ILE A 61 19.28 -12.38 3.00
CA ILE A 61 18.48 -13.00 1.94
C ILE A 61 18.79 -12.44 0.56
N GLY A 62 19.86 -11.61 0.44
CA GLY A 62 20.30 -11.01 -0.81
C GLY A 62 19.56 -9.71 -1.18
N LEU A 63 18.86 -9.09 -0.23
CA LEU A 63 18.23 -7.78 -0.38
C LEU A 63 19.06 -6.69 0.33
N SER A 64 18.69 -5.42 0.10
CA SER A 64 19.35 -4.27 0.73
C SER A 64 19.35 -4.30 2.26
N MET A 65 18.36 -4.99 2.85
CA MET A 65 18.20 -5.12 4.31
C MET A 65 18.06 -6.57 4.73
N ASN A 66 18.78 -6.94 5.80
CA ASN A 66 18.69 -8.28 6.37
C ASN A 66 17.30 -8.56 6.94
N GLY A 67 16.79 -9.76 6.71
CA GLY A 67 15.53 -10.20 7.28
C GLY A 67 15.66 -10.54 8.76
N PHE A 68 14.57 -10.39 9.51
CA PHE A 68 14.47 -10.65 10.93
C PHE A 68 13.68 -11.93 11.18
N ILE A 69 14.25 -12.89 11.95
CA ILE A 69 13.57 -14.12 12.37
C ILE A 69 13.57 -14.22 13.89
N HIS A 70 12.40 -14.53 14.46
CA HIS A 70 12.28 -14.80 15.91
C HIS A 70 12.50 -16.30 16.18
N ARG A 71 12.98 -16.64 17.37
CA ARG A 71 13.24 -18.03 17.79
C ARG A 71 12.08 -18.99 17.50
N ASN A 72 10.86 -18.58 17.78
CA ASN A 72 9.67 -19.41 17.59
C ASN A 72 9.37 -19.73 16.12
N GLU A 73 10.01 -19.02 15.20
CA GLU A 73 9.88 -19.23 13.76
C GLU A 73 10.96 -20.16 13.20
N LEU A 74 11.87 -20.68 14.05
CA LEU A 74 12.91 -21.63 13.64
C LEU A 74 12.40 -23.07 13.67
N VAL A 75 12.71 -23.82 12.62
CA VAL A 75 12.42 -25.27 12.55
C VAL A 75 13.13 -26.02 13.68
N SER A 76 14.40 -25.70 13.93
CA SER A 76 15.19 -26.32 15.01
C SER A 76 14.58 -26.13 16.41
N TYR A 77 13.97 -24.96 16.65
CA TYR A 77 13.27 -24.70 17.91
C TYR A 77 11.94 -25.50 17.99
N GLN A 78 11.18 -25.55 16.89
CA GLN A 78 9.90 -26.27 16.87
C GLN A 78 10.12 -27.78 17.02
N GLN A 79 11.18 -28.32 16.46
CA GLN A 79 11.55 -29.74 16.51
C GLN A 79 12.26 -30.16 17.80
N SER A 80 12.60 -29.22 18.68
CA SER A 80 13.29 -29.54 19.93
C SER A 80 12.35 -30.20 20.93
N ASP A 81 12.66 -31.42 21.36
CA ASP A 81 11.95 -32.16 22.40
C ASP A 81 12.34 -31.74 23.81
N ASN A 82 13.26 -30.78 23.97
CA ASN A 82 13.70 -30.31 25.27
C ASN A 82 12.56 -29.57 26.01
N PRO A 83 12.09 -30.05 27.16
CA PRO A 83 11.01 -29.41 27.92
C PRO A 83 11.35 -27.98 28.39
N HIS A 84 12.65 -27.64 28.43
CA HIS A 84 13.14 -26.32 28.84
C HIS A 84 13.63 -25.48 27.66
N LYS A 85 13.20 -25.78 26.42
CA LYS A 85 13.63 -25.05 25.21
C LYS A 85 13.34 -23.54 25.27
N ASP A 86 12.32 -23.13 25.99
CA ASP A 86 11.96 -21.72 26.18
C ASP A 86 13.00 -20.92 26.96
N GLN A 87 13.78 -21.62 27.81
CA GLN A 87 14.85 -21.02 28.62
C GLN A 87 16.20 -21.00 27.89
N GLN A 88 16.33 -21.75 26.79
CA GLN A 88 17.56 -21.80 26.03
C GLN A 88 17.79 -20.51 25.20
N PRO A 89 19.04 -20.06 25.07
CA PRO A 89 19.36 -18.91 24.24
C PRO A 89 19.16 -19.21 22.76
N MET A 90 18.95 -18.18 21.95
CA MET A 90 18.81 -18.29 20.48
C MET A 90 19.95 -19.07 19.83
N SER A 91 21.18 -18.95 20.34
CA SER A 91 22.37 -19.65 19.84
C SER A 91 22.35 -21.18 19.99
N ALA A 92 21.42 -21.72 20.79
CA ALA A 92 21.18 -23.17 20.86
C ALA A 92 20.46 -23.71 19.63
N PHE A 93 19.77 -22.86 18.89
CA PHE A 93 18.91 -23.23 17.77
C PHE A 93 19.43 -22.78 16.42
N ILE A 94 20.30 -21.75 16.37
CA ILE A 94 20.87 -21.21 15.15
C ILE A 94 22.22 -20.55 15.44
N ARG A 95 23.16 -20.62 14.47
CA ARG A 95 24.51 -20.07 14.61
C ARG A 95 24.81 -19.06 13.50
N GLU A 96 25.67 -18.09 13.78
CA GLU A 96 26.17 -17.15 12.77
C GLU A 96 26.95 -17.91 11.67
N GLY A 97 26.70 -17.52 10.41
CA GLY A 97 27.25 -18.21 9.24
C GLY A 97 26.45 -19.41 8.75
N GLU A 98 25.49 -19.89 9.54
CA GLU A 98 24.60 -21.00 9.16
C GLU A 98 23.70 -20.58 7.97
N LYS A 99 23.41 -21.56 7.11
CA LYS A 99 22.49 -21.37 5.98
C LYS A 99 21.14 -21.95 6.34
N VAL A 100 20.09 -21.19 6.09
CA VAL A 100 18.73 -21.56 6.48
C VAL A 100 17.73 -21.24 5.36
N LEU A 101 16.76 -22.13 5.18
CA LEU A 101 15.64 -21.90 4.30
C LEU A 101 14.58 -21.07 5.05
N VAL A 102 14.25 -19.90 4.48
CA VAL A 102 13.32 -18.96 5.13
C VAL A 102 12.31 -18.42 4.13
N GLN A 103 11.12 -18.16 4.64
CA GLN A 103 10.03 -17.54 3.87
C GLN A 103 9.71 -16.17 4.46
N VAL A 104 9.42 -15.20 3.59
CA VAL A 104 9.03 -13.86 4.01
C VAL A 104 7.57 -13.84 4.43
N VAL A 105 7.30 -13.40 5.65
CA VAL A 105 5.95 -13.29 6.23
C VAL A 105 5.41 -11.87 6.14
N LYS A 106 6.29 -10.87 6.30
CA LYS A 106 5.97 -9.46 6.18
C LYS A 106 7.12 -8.72 5.54
N GLU A 107 6.80 -7.74 4.72
CA GLU A 107 7.78 -6.81 4.16
C GLU A 107 8.42 -5.93 5.22
N GLY A 108 9.60 -5.43 4.93
CA GLY A 108 10.26 -4.41 5.72
C GLY A 108 9.52 -3.06 5.59
N ILE A 109 9.60 -2.23 6.61
CA ILE A 109 9.01 -0.89 6.60
C ILE A 109 10.07 0.10 7.10
N GLY A 110 10.38 1.10 6.28
CA GLY A 110 11.38 2.10 6.59
C GLY A 110 12.76 1.49 6.81
N THR A 111 13.33 1.61 8.01
CA THR A 111 14.65 1.06 8.38
C THR A 111 14.62 -0.38 8.89
N LYS A 112 13.46 -1.04 8.89
CA LYS A 112 13.30 -2.42 9.38
C LYS A 112 13.26 -3.39 8.21
N GLY A 113 14.11 -4.42 8.25
CA GLY A 113 14.10 -5.52 7.28
C GLY A 113 12.85 -6.41 7.37
N PRO A 114 12.64 -7.29 6.37
CA PRO A 114 11.46 -8.16 6.30
C PRO A 114 11.44 -9.16 7.46
N LYS A 115 10.21 -9.51 7.92
CA LYS A 115 10.02 -10.59 8.90
C LYS A 115 10.03 -11.94 8.19
N LEU A 116 10.83 -12.86 8.71
CA LEU A 116 11.04 -14.20 8.17
C LEU A 116 10.46 -15.27 9.09
N THR A 117 10.13 -16.43 8.50
CA THR A 117 9.86 -17.69 9.17
C THR A 117 10.66 -18.83 8.53
N GLY A 118 11.14 -19.78 9.32
CA GLY A 118 11.70 -21.05 8.85
C GLY A 118 10.59 -22.10 8.59
N ILE A 119 9.38 -21.86 9.10
CA ILE A 119 8.24 -22.76 8.91
C ILE A 119 7.60 -22.40 7.57
N ILE A 120 8.13 -23.02 6.51
CA ILE A 120 7.66 -22.78 5.15
C ILE A 120 6.21 -23.24 5.01
N GLU A 121 5.37 -22.44 4.33
CA GLU A 121 4.00 -22.78 4.01
C GLU A 121 3.73 -22.75 2.50
N PHE A 122 3.00 -23.75 2.03
CA PHE A 122 2.46 -23.79 0.68
C PHE A 122 0.94 -23.73 0.76
N SER A 123 0.39 -22.60 0.35
CA SER A 123 -1.04 -22.37 0.37
C SER A 123 -1.69 -22.77 -0.97
N SER A 124 -2.82 -23.48 -0.89
CA SER A 124 -3.79 -23.64 -1.97
C SER A 124 -5.16 -23.16 -1.50
N ASP A 125 -6.19 -23.28 -2.34
CA ASP A 125 -7.56 -22.90 -1.97
C ASP A 125 -8.11 -23.78 -0.88
N GLU A 126 -7.83 -25.08 -0.99
CA GLU A 126 -8.39 -26.11 -0.13
C GLU A 126 -7.60 -26.28 1.16
N LEU A 127 -6.27 -26.10 1.11
CA LEU A 127 -5.41 -26.38 2.26
C LEU A 127 -4.10 -25.56 2.25
N VAL A 128 -3.51 -25.42 3.43
CA VAL A 128 -2.12 -25.00 3.62
C VAL A 128 -1.31 -26.22 4.06
N TYR A 129 -0.23 -26.49 3.35
CA TYR A 129 0.74 -27.52 3.69
C TYR A 129 1.95 -26.88 4.40
N LEU A 130 2.33 -27.43 5.54
CA LEU A 130 3.44 -27.00 6.38
C LEU A 130 4.41 -28.16 6.59
N PRO A 131 5.53 -28.25 5.88
CA PRO A 131 6.50 -29.35 6.02
C PRO A 131 6.99 -29.57 7.45
N HIS A 132 7.01 -28.52 8.28
CA HIS A 132 7.44 -28.54 9.68
C HIS A 132 6.40 -27.98 10.65
N GLY A 133 5.10 -28.06 10.29
CA GLY A 133 4.03 -27.48 11.10
C GLY A 133 3.62 -28.33 12.31
N ASN A 134 3.80 -29.64 12.24
CA ASN A 134 3.47 -30.63 13.27
C ASN A 134 2.04 -30.58 13.84
N TYR A 135 1.05 -30.10 13.06
CA TYR A 135 -0.35 -30.10 13.47
C TYR A 135 -1.30 -30.25 12.28
N VAL A 136 -2.50 -30.74 12.57
CA VAL A 136 -3.62 -30.74 11.61
C VAL A 136 -4.74 -29.88 12.16
N ALA A 137 -5.11 -28.85 11.41
CA ALA A 137 -6.22 -27.98 11.74
C ALA A 137 -7.25 -27.94 10.58
N VAL A 138 -8.51 -27.70 10.93
CA VAL A 138 -9.61 -27.58 9.97
C VAL A 138 -10.40 -26.31 10.28
N SER A 139 -10.84 -25.60 9.25
CA SER A 139 -11.63 -24.37 9.37
C SER A 139 -12.83 -24.56 10.32
N LYS A 140 -13.01 -23.61 11.23
CA LYS A 140 -14.14 -23.59 12.16
C LYS A 140 -15.50 -23.35 11.47
N LYS A 141 -15.50 -22.96 10.20
CA LYS A 141 -16.72 -22.75 9.41
C LYS A 141 -17.30 -24.05 8.85
N ILE A 142 -16.53 -25.14 8.89
CA ILE A 142 -16.94 -26.49 8.44
C ILE A 142 -17.71 -27.15 9.58
N ASP A 143 -18.81 -27.81 9.25
CA ASP A 143 -19.66 -28.53 10.21
C ASP A 143 -18.91 -29.67 10.93
N GLU A 144 -19.25 -29.90 12.19
CA GLU A 144 -18.49 -30.78 13.09
C GLU A 144 -18.25 -32.20 12.54
N PRO A 145 -19.22 -32.92 11.93
CA PRO A 145 -18.99 -34.25 11.38
C PRO A 145 -17.93 -34.25 10.27
N GLN A 146 -18.04 -33.31 9.33
CA GLN A 146 -17.07 -33.18 8.23
C GLN A 146 -15.70 -32.69 8.72
N ARG A 147 -15.69 -31.79 9.72
CA ARG A 147 -14.46 -31.27 10.30
C ARG A 147 -13.63 -32.39 10.92
N GLN A 148 -14.27 -33.35 11.62
CA GLN A 148 -13.59 -34.51 12.15
C GLN A 148 -13.06 -35.46 11.08
N GLN A 149 -13.82 -35.69 10.02
CA GLN A 149 -13.38 -36.50 8.86
C GLN A 149 -12.10 -35.93 8.22
N TRP A 150 -12.09 -34.63 7.92
CA TRP A 150 -10.93 -33.98 7.35
C TRP A 150 -9.73 -33.98 8.31
N LYS A 151 -9.96 -33.81 9.61
CA LYS A 151 -8.90 -33.90 10.59
C LYS A 151 -8.29 -35.31 10.65
N GLN A 152 -9.10 -36.35 10.67
CA GLN A 152 -8.64 -37.74 10.62
C GLN A 152 -7.88 -38.07 9.33
N LEU A 153 -8.36 -37.57 8.17
CA LEU A 153 -7.66 -37.73 6.91
C LEU A 153 -6.28 -37.07 6.97
N GLY A 154 -6.18 -35.83 7.47
CA GLY A 154 -4.92 -35.11 7.62
C GLY A 154 -3.93 -35.84 8.52
N GLU A 155 -4.37 -36.34 9.70
CA GLU A 155 -3.52 -37.11 10.59
C GLU A 155 -3.04 -38.45 9.96
N ARG A 156 -3.86 -39.09 9.15
CA ARG A 156 -3.50 -40.30 8.42
C ARG A 156 -2.48 -40.04 7.30
N LEU A 157 -2.55 -38.88 6.65
CA LEU A 157 -1.67 -38.53 5.52
C LEU A 157 -0.38 -37.83 5.97
N LYS A 158 -0.34 -37.36 7.20
CA LYS A 158 0.80 -36.68 7.80
C LYS A 158 2.02 -37.58 7.86
N GLN A 159 3.16 -37.10 7.42
CA GLN A 159 4.45 -37.78 7.53
C GLN A 159 5.37 -36.98 8.46
N GLY A 160 5.82 -37.60 9.55
CA GLY A 160 6.74 -36.96 10.48
C GLY A 160 6.19 -35.64 11.05
N MET A 161 6.94 -34.58 10.86
CA MET A 161 6.63 -33.22 11.37
C MET A 161 5.75 -32.37 10.45
N GLU A 162 5.15 -32.97 9.44
CA GLU A 162 4.25 -32.23 8.54
C GLU A 162 3.03 -31.68 9.28
N GLY A 163 2.41 -30.68 8.71
CA GLY A 163 1.15 -30.12 9.16
C GLY A 163 0.24 -29.74 8.01
N PHE A 164 -1.06 -29.76 8.27
CA PHE A 164 -2.09 -29.35 7.31
C PHE A 164 -3.10 -28.44 7.98
N LEU A 165 -3.46 -27.35 7.27
CA LEU A 165 -4.59 -26.51 7.65
C LEU A 165 -5.61 -26.57 6.51
N PHE A 166 -6.72 -27.26 6.73
CA PHE A 166 -7.80 -27.38 5.77
C PHE A 166 -8.71 -26.15 5.83
N ARG A 167 -8.96 -25.56 4.65
CA ARG A 167 -9.79 -24.37 4.48
C ARG A 167 -11.23 -24.76 4.15
N THR A 168 -12.17 -23.83 4.23
CA THR A 168 -13.60 -24.08 3.97
C THR A 168 -13.85 -24.66 2.57
N ALA A 169 -13.09 -24.24 1.55
CA ALA A 169 -13.20 -24.74 0.18
C ALA A 169 -12.95 -26.25 0.00
N ILE A 170 -12.51 -26.95 1.05
CA ILE A 170 -12.32 -28.41 1.03
C ILE A 170 -13.66 -29.17 1.05
N GLU A 171 -14.75 -28.57 1.54
CA GLU A 171 -16.07 -29.23 1.69
C GLU A 171 -16.58 -29.79 0.36
N GLU A 172 -16.29 -29.12 -0.76
CA GLU A 172 -16.73 -29.53 -2.10
C GLU A 172 -15.79 -30.53 -2.79
N LYS A 173 -14.73 -30.99 -2.10
CA LYS A 173 -13.70 -31.84 -2.71
C LYS A 173 -13.81 -33.29 -2.24
N SER A 174 -13.44 -34.20 -3.13
CA SER A 174 -13.28 -35.62 -2.78
C SER A 174 -11.96 -35.85 -2.02
N GLU A 175 -11.95 -36.84 -1.12
CA GLU A 175 -10.71 -37.25 -0.42
C GLU A 175 -9.56 -37.54 -1.39
N ALA A 176 -9.84 -38.19 -2.53
CA ALA A 176 -8.84 -38.52 -3.55
C ALA A 176 -8.22 -37.24 -4.16
N ALA A 177 -9.01 -36.22 -4.43
CA ALA A 177 -8.52 -34.92 -4.94
C ALA A 177 -7.60 -34.24 -3.91
N VAL A 178 -7.99 -34.24 -2.65
CA VAL A 178 -7.19 -33.67 -1.54
C VAL A 178 -5.88 -34.43 -1.34
N GLN A 179 -5.91 -35.77 -1.37
CA GLN A 179 -4.69 -36.59 -1.29
C GLN A 179 -3.73 -36.30 -2.46
N HIS A 180 -4.26 -36.14 -3.67
CA HIS A 180 -3.45 -35.77 -4.84
C HIS A 180 -2.79 -34.40 -4.64
N LYS A 181 -3.56 -33.43 -4.13
CA LYS A 181 -3.06 -32.08 -3.86
C LYS A 181 -1.97 -32.06 -2.80
N ILE A 182 -2.14 -32.81 -1.71
CA ILE A 182 -1.12 -32.97 -0.66
C ILE A 182 0.18 -33.53 -1.29
N LYS A 183 0.09 -34.61 -2.08
CA LYS A 183 1.27 -35.20 -2.75
C LYS A 183 1.96 -34.22 -3.71
N GLU A 184 1.19 -33.39 -4.40
CA GLU A 184 1.75 -32.31 -5.26
C GLU A 184 2.58 -31.33 -4.43
N LEU A 185 2.04 -30.86 -3.29
CA LEU A 185 2.71 -29.89 -2.41
C LEU A 185 3.94 -30.51 -1.73
N GLN A 186 3.87 -31.77 -1.30
CA GLN A 186 5.01 -32.53 -0.77
C GLN A 186 6.14 -32.60 -1.79
N LYS A 187 5.84 -33.01 -3.04
CA LYS A 187 6.83 -33.03 -4.14
C LYS A 187 7.42 -31.63 -4.44
N LYS A 188 6.62 -30.60 -4.30
CA LYS A 188 7.10 -29.21 -4.48
C LYS A 188 8.13 -28.87 -3.40
N TYR A 189 7.87 -29.21 -2.16
CA TYR A 189 8.82 -29.00 -1.06
C TYR A 189 10.11 -29.80 -1.23
N GLU A 190 10.02 -31.10 -1.56
CA GLU A 190 11.18 -31.95 -1.83
C GLU A 190 12.08 -31.42 -2.95
N ARG A 191 11.48 -30.87 -4.03
CA ARG A 191 12.27 -30.25 -5.13
C ARG A 191 12.99 -29.01 -4.62
N LEU A 192 12.33 -28.20 -3.80
CA LEU A 192 12.88 -27.01 -3.24
C LEU A 192 14.05 -27.30 -2.30
N GLU A 193 13.96 -28.32 -1.44
CA GLU A 193 15.07 -28.77 -0.59
C GLU A 193 16.27 -29.26 -1.45
N ARG A 194 16.03 -30.07 -2.47
CA ARG A 194 17.08 -30.52 -3.38
C ARG A 194 17.80 -29.37 -4.08
N GLN A 195 17.08 -28.33 -4.47
CA GLN A 195 17.66 -27.12 -5.10
C GLN A 195 18.63 -26.42 -4.15
N THR A 196 18.32 -26.35 -2.85
CA THR A 196 19.17 -25.65 -1.88
C THR A 196 20.50 -26.35 -1.61
N GLN A 197 20.58 -27.67 -1.78
CA GLN A 197 21.80 -28.47 -1.48
C GLN A 197 23.04 -28.05 -2.28
N GLY A 198 22.86 -27.40 -3.46
CA GLY A 198 23.97 -26.92 -4.31
C GLY A 198 24.08 -25.39 -4.39
N MET A 199 23.16 -24.65 -3.76
CA MET A 199 23.07 -23.19 -3.90
C MET A 199 24.04 -22.45 -2.96
N LYS A 200 24.61 -21.34 -3.47
CA LYS A 200 25.28 -20.35 -2.62
C LYS A 200 24.22 -19.48 -1.96
N ALA A 201 24.31 -19.30 -0.64
CA ALA A 201 23.49 -18.32 0.08
C ALA A 201 24.21 -16.95 0.10
N PRO A 202 23.46 -15.82 0.01
CA PRO A 202 22.02 -15.75 -0.11
C PRO A 202 21.50 -15.96 -1.56
N ALA A 203 20.30 -16.56 -1.73
CA ALA A 203 19.66 -16.73 -3.03
C ALA A 203 18.13 -16.88 -2.93
N LEU A 204 17.39 -16.37 -3.92
CA LEU A 204 15.97 -16.64 -4.08
C LEU A 204 15.79 -18.09 -4.58
N VAL A 205 14.99 -18.90 -3.88
CA VAL A 205 14.74 -20.31 -4.23
C VAL A 205 13.39 -20.46 -4.92
N SER A 206 12.37 -19.76 -4.42
CA SER A 206 11.01 -19.80 -4.99
C SER A 206 10.34 -18.46 -4.77
N LYS A 207 9.70 -17.94 -5.80
CA LYS A 207 8.78 -16.81 -5.64
C LYS A 207 7.52 -17.26 -4.91
N GLY A 208 6.97 -16.37 -4.10
CA GLY A 208 5.69 -16.53 -3.43
C GLY A 208 4.54 -16.75 -4.41
N GLN A 209 3.32 -16.52 -3.95
CA GLN A 209 2.16 -16.67 -4.83
C GLN A 209 2.20 -15.62 -5.94
N ASP A 210 1.95 -16.07 -7.17
CA ASP A 210 1.77 -15.19 -8.32
C ASP A 210 0.61 -14.20 -8.04
N PHE A 211 0.92 -12.91 -8.07
CA PHE A 211 -0.04 -11.82 -7.84
C PHE A 211 -1.29 -11.99 -8.68
N LEU A 212 -1.12 -12.23 -9.99
CA LEU A 212 -2.23 -12.38 -10.93
C LEU A 212 -3.09 -13.59 -10.58
N LYS A 213 -2.47 -14.75 -10.37
CA LYS A 213 -3.17 -16.02 -10.07
C LYS A 213 -4.03 -15.87 -8.80
N THR A 214 -3.46 -15.34 -7.73
CA THR A 214 -4.17 -15.15 -6.46
C THR A 214 -5.37 -14.21 -6.59
N ARG A 215 -5.23 -13.12 -7.37
CA ARG A 215 -6.30 -12.12 -7.54
C ARG A 215 -7.39 -12.59 -8.50
N VAL A 216 -7.02 -13.25 -9.59
CA VAL A 216 -7.98 -13.86 -10.51
C VAL A 216 -8.85 -14.87 -9.78
N GLN A 217 -8.24 -15.73 -8.98
CA GLN A 217 -8.94 -16.73 -8.21
C GLN A 217 -9.92 -16.11 -7.21
N ALA A 218 -9.48 -15.07 -6.47
CA ALA A 218 -10.35 -14.33 -5.56
C ALA A 218 -11.51 -13.64 -6.30
N ALA A 219 -11.30 -13.12 -7.51
CA ALA A 219 -12.34 -12.52 -8.33
C ALA A 219 -13.38 -13.57 -8.79
N LEU A 220 -12.93 -14.73 -9.24
CA LEU A 220 -13.82 -15.84 -9.64
C LEU A 220 -14.73 -16.30 -8.49
N GLN A 221 -14.18 -16.40 -7.26
CA GLN A 221 -14.96 -16.76 -6.07
C GLN A 221 -16.03 -15.71 -5.70
N GLN A 222 -15.90 -14.48 -6.19
CA GLN A 222 -16.86 -13.39 -5.96
C GLN A 222 -17.98 -13.31 -7.01
N GLY A 223 -18.08 -14.30 -7.89
CA GLY A 223 -19.15 -14.39 -8.87
C GLY A 223 -19.05 -13.32 -9.97
N ILE A 224 -17.87 -13.15 -10.58
CA ILE A 224 -17.72 -12.34 -11.80
C ILE A 224 -18.30 -13.07 -13.01
N ASP A 225 -18.84 -12.32 -13.96
CA ASP A 225 -19.40 -12.88 -15.20
C ASP A 225 -18.30 -13.29 -16.19
N GLY A 226 -17.16 -12.59 -16.17
CA GLY A 226 -16.05 -12.89 -17.07
C GLY A 226 -14.75 -12.18 -16.73
N ILE A 227 -13.69 -12.61 -17.40
CA ILE A 227 -12.34 -12.05 -17.30
C ILE A 227 -11.94 -11.54 -18.67
N VAL A 228 -11.38 -10.33 -18.72
CA VAL A 228 -10.78 -9.76 -19.94
C VAL A 228 -9.31 -9.47 -19.67
N VAL A 229 -8.42 -9.94 -20.52
CA VAL A 229 -6.97 -9.83 -20.34
C VAL A 229 -6.30 -9.40 -21.64
N ASP A 230 -5.30 -8.52 -21.55
CA ASP A 230 -4.56 -7.96 -22.69
C ASP A 230 -3.22 -8.67 -23.00
N ASP A 231 -2.82 -9.65 -22.20
CA ASP A 231 -1.66 -10.50 -22.45
C ASP A 231 -2.07 -11.87 -22.99
N PHE A 232 -1.52 -12.26 -24.14
CA PHE A 232 -1.96 -13.48 -24.82
C PHE A 232 -1.50 -14.76 -24.13
N ASP A 233 -0.28 -14.77 -23.59
CA ASP A 233 0.24 -15.95 -22.89
C ASP A 233 -0.54 -16.19 -21.59
N LEU A 234 -0.82 -15.11 -20.86
CA LEU A 234 -1.66 -15.16 -19.67
C LEU A 234 -3.09 -15.62 -20.00
N TYR A 235 -3.67 -15.14 -21.12
CA TYR A 235 -4.97 -15.59 -21.59
C TYR A 235 -5.02 -17.11 -21.80
N GLN A 236 -4.02 -17.68 -22.48
CA GLN A 236 -3.94 -19.14 -22.69
C GLN A 236 -3.82 -19.90 -21.36
N HIS A 237 -2.97 -19.42 -20.45
CA HIS A 237 -2.81 -20.03 -19.13
C HIS A 237 -4.10 -19.99 -18.30
N LEU A 238 -4.83 -18.85 -18.31
CA LEU A 238 -6.09 -18.73 -17.60
C LEU A 238 -7.18 -19.62 -18.20
N GLN A 239 -7.28 -19.72 -19.54
CA GLN A 239 -8.22 -20.65 -20.20
C GLN A 239 -7.97 -22.11 -19.80
N ALA A 240 -6.71 -22.52 -19.76
CA ALA A 240 -6.34 -23.87 -19.35
C ALA A 240 -6.62 -24.13 -17.86
N ALA A 241 -6.40 -23.13 -16.99
CA ALA A 241 -6.61 -23.24 -15.55
C ALA A 241 -8.10 -23.18 -15.14
N TYR A 242 -8.92 -22.43 -15.89
CA TYR A 242 -10.34 -22.18 -15.59
C TYR A 242 -11.23 -22.42 -16.81
N PRO A 243 -11.35 -23.69 -17.30
CA PRO A 243 -12.06 -24.01 -18.54
C PRO A 243 -13.57 -23.68 -18.52
N ASN A 244 -14.16 -23.58 -17.35
CA ASN A 244 -15.59 -23.26 -17.17
C ASN A 244 -15.85 -21.74 -17.00
N SER A 245 -14.82 -20.92 -17.02
CA SER A 245 -14.94 -19.47 -16.86
C SER A 245 -14.90 -18.79 -18.22
N LEU A 246 -15.67 -17.72 -18.37
CA LEU A 246 -15.67 -16.91 -19.58
C LEU A 246 -14.46 -15.99 -19.56
N ILE A 247 -13.48 -16.25 -20.40
CA ILE A 247 -12.23 -15.50 -20.48
C ILE A 247 -12.04 -14.99 -21.90
N GLU A 248 -11.83 -13.70 -22.07
CA GLU A 248 -11.65 -13.03 -23.35
C GLU A 248 -10.27 -12.41 -23.47
N TYR A 249 -9.69 -12.51 -24.65
CA TYR A 249 -8.46 -11.81 -25.01
C TYR A 249 -8.81 -10.44 -25.61
N TYR A 250 -8.31 -9.36 -25.00
CA TYR A 250 -8.48 -8.00 -25.49
C TYR A 250 -7.51 -7.71 -26.65
N LYS A 251 -8.06 -7.35 -27.81
CA LYS A 251 -7.32 -7.11 -29.06
C LYS A 251 -7.28 -5.62 -29.46
N GLY A 252 -7.78 -4.72 -28.62
CA GLY A 252 -7.79 -3.28 -28.91
C GLY A 252 -6.41 -2.67 -28.91
N ASN A 253 -6.24 -1.55 -29.64
CA ASN A 253 -5.00 -0.79 -29.68
C ASN A 253 -4.88 0.17 -28.47
N GLU A 254 -6.00 0.54 -27.87
CA GLU A 254 -6.04 1.37 -26.66
C GLU A 254 -5.68 0.51 -25.44
N ASN A 255 -5.08 1.13 -24.41
CA ASN A 255 -4.85 0.44 -23.14
C ASN A 255 -6.18 -0.08 -22.59
N ILE A 256 -6.21 -1.35 -22.14
CA ILE A 256 -7.42 -2.01 -21.68
C ILE A 256 -8.09 -1.25 -20.51
N PHE A 257 -7.33 -0.64 -19.60
CA PHE A 257 -7.88 0.15 -18.50
C PHE A 257 -8.50 1.47 -18.97
N SER A 258 -7.96 2.09 -20.04
CA SER A 258 -8.56 3.27 -20.67
C SER A 258 -9.87 2.88 -21.36
N PHE A 259 -9.88 1.79 -22.12
CA PHE A 259 -11.06 1.30 -22.83
C PHE A 259 -12.25 1.02 -21.89
N TYR A 260 -12.00 0.48 -20.69
CA TYR A 260 -13.01 0.23 -19.66
C TYR A 260 -13.21 1.40 -18.68
N ASP A 261 -12.64 2.59 -18.95
CA ASP A 261 -12.73 3.79 -18.12
C ASP A 261 -12.15 3.61 -16.68
N VAL A 262 -11.28 2.62 -16.50
CA VAL A 262 -10.65 2.34 -15.20
C VAL A 262 -9.60 3.40 -14.86
N GLU A 263 -8.79 3.86 -15.84
CA GLU A 263 -7.75 4.88 -15.60
C GLU A 263 -8.34 6.16 -15.02
N ARG A 264 -9.42 6.68 -15.60
CA ARG A 264 -10.10 7.88 -15.09
C ARG A 264 -10.65 7.68 -13.67
N GLN A 265 -11.09 6.46 -13.34
CA GLN A 265 -11.56 6.16 -12.00
C GLN A 265 -10.39 6.08 -11.00
N ILE A 266 -9.22 5.55 -11.39
CA ILE A 266 -8.00 5.57 -10.58
C ILE A 266 -7.56 7.02 -10.29
N GLU A 267 -7.54 7.89 -11.30
CA GLU A 267 -7.22 9.32 -11.11
C GLU A 267 -8.14 10.00 -10.08
N LYS A 268 -9.43 9.62 -10.06
CA LYS A 268 -10.37 10.14 -9.05
C LYS A 268 -10.04 9.65 -7.64
N LEU A 269 -9.48 8.45 -7.48
CA LEU A 269 -9.07 7.93 -6.17
C LEU A 269 -7.88 8.71 -5.58
N LEU A 270 -7.10 9.42 -6.39
CA LEU A 270 -6.00 10.28 -5.91
C LEU A 270 -6.48 11.67 -5.45
N LYS A 271 -7.73 12.04 -5.73
CA LYS A 271 -8.27 13.34 -5.34
C LYS A 271 -8.76 13.31 -3.91
N ARG A 272 -8.46 14.36 -3.14
CA ARG A 272 -8.92 14.53 -1.76
C ARG A 272 -10.44 14.63 -1.66
N ILE A 273 -11.08 15.31 -2.62
CA ILE A 273 -12.52 15.60 -2.62
C ILE A 273 -13.26 14.53 -3.41
N VAL A 274 -14.28 13.96 -2.78
CA VAL A 274 -15.22 13.00 -3.39
C VAL A 274 -16.63 13.56 -3.30
N TRP A 275 -17.24 13.80 -4.46
CA TRP A 275 -18.58 14.35 -4.55
C TRP A 275 -19.65 13.29 -4.28
N LEU A 276 -20.66 13.67 -3.52
CA LEU A 276 -21.85 12.87 -3.23
C LEU A 276 -22.95 13.15 -4.27
N LYS A 277 -23.86 12.20 -4.45
CA LYS A 277 -24.98 12.34 -5.40
C LYS A 277 -25.92 13.49 -5.03
N SER A 278 -26.09 13.75 -3.74
CA SER A 278 -26.86 14.87 -3.20
C SER A 278 -26.27 16.27 -3.46
N GLY A 279 -25.02 16.35 -3.95
CA GLY A 279 -24.29 17.61 -4.13
C GLY A 279 -23.44 18.01 -2.93
N GLY A 280 -23.44 17.23 -1.84
CA GLY A 280 -22.43 17.29 -0.79
C GLY A 280 -21.11 16.68 -1.25
N TYR A 281 -20.11 16.69 -0.39
CA TYR A 281 -18.83 16.05 -0.66
C TYR A 281 -18.12 15.62 0.64
N ILE A 282 -17.24 14.66 0.50
CA ILE A 282 -16.32 14.27 1.56
C ILE A 282 -14.89 14.66 1.17
N VAL A 283 -14.10 15.06 2.16
CA VAL A 283 -12.66 15.32 2.02
C VAL A 283 -11.93 14.21 2.76
N ILE A 284 -11.02 13.52 2.09
CA ILE A 284 -10.25 12.41 2.66
C ILE A 284 -8.79 12.82 2.69
N ASP A 285 -8.21 12.90 3.88
CA ASP A 285 -6.81 13.22 4.13
C ASP A 285 -6.11 12.06 4.83
N GLU A 286 -5.15 11.48 4.13
CA GLU A 286 -4.25 10.48 4.71
C GLU A 286 -3.06 11.19 5.37
N THR A 287 -2.84 10.93 6.65
CA THR A 287 -1.65 11.35 7.39
C THR A 287 -0.78 10.13 7.71
N GLU A 288 0.38 10.36 8.30
CA GLU A 288 1.28 9.27 8.72
C GLU A 288 0.61 8.30 9.72
N ALA A 289 -0.21 8.83 10.65
CA ALA A 289 -0.78 8.06 11.75
C ALA A 289 -2.23 7.61 11.51
N MET A 290 -3.01 8.34 10.73
CA MET A 290 -4.45 8.12 10.60
C MET A 290 -5.02 8.74 9.31
N THR A 291 -6.20 8.31 8.93
CA THR A 291 -7.01 8.98 7.90
C THR A 291 -8.07 9.84 8.56
N VAL A 292 -8.19 11.08 8.10
CA VAL A 292 -9.24 12.01 8.57
C VAL A 292 -10.20 12.27 7.42
N VAL A 293 -11.49 12.25 7.73
CA VAL A 293 -12.55 12.49 6.75
C VAL A 293 -13.48 13.58 7.27
N ASP A 294 -13.72 14.60 6.45
CA ASP A 294 -14.63 15.71 6.72
C ASP A 294 -15.83 15.63 5.74
N VAL A 295 -17.04 15.81 6.25
CA VAL A 295 -18.28 15.73 5.48
C VAL A 295 -18.93 17.11 5.34
N ASN A 296 -19.18 17.51 4.09
CA ASN A 296 -19.72 18.82 3.75
C ASN A 296 -21.04 18.72 2.96
N THR A 297 -22.02 19.58 3.28
CA THR A 297 -23.31 19.66 2.56
C THR A 297 -23.19 20.24 1.16
N GLY A 298 -22.08 20.94 0.85
CA GLY A 298 -21.95 21.68 -0.40
C GLY A 298 -23.01 22.78 -0.55
N LYS A 299 -23.57 22.88 -1.76
CA LYS A 299 -24.65 23.84 -2.06
C LYS A 299 -26.05 23.28 -1.80
N PHE A 300 -26.15 22.09 -1.23
CA PHE A 300 -27.45 21.45 -0.97
C PHE A 300 -28.13 22.09 0.23
N SER A 301 -29.09 22.98 -0.03
CA SER A 301 -29.96 23.59 0.96
C SER A 301 -31.38 23.04 0.76
N GLY A 302 -31.71 21.95 1.45
CA GLY A 302 -33.06 21.46 1.54
C GLY A 302 -33.97 22.53 2.17
N LYS A 303 -34.99 22.98 1.44
CA LYS A 303 -35.82 24.10 1.87
C LYS A 303 -36.76 23.76 3.04
N ASP A 304 -37.10 22.47 3.22
CA ASP A 304 -38.24 22.11 4.11
C ASP A 304 -37.83 21.33 5.39
N ASN A 305 -36.68 20.71 5.48
CA ASN A 305 -36.24 20.02 6.71
C ASN A 305 -34.70 19.84 6.78
N ILE A 306 -34.05 20.79 7.40
CA ILE A 306 -32.57 20.80 7.56
C ILE A 306 -32.04 19.52 8.23
N ARG A 307 -32.72 19.04 9.30
CA ARG A 307 -32.35 17.80 10.01
C ARG A 307 -32.34 16.59 9.09
N LYS A 308 -33.42 16.39 8.30
CA LYS A 308 -33.50 15.26 7.36
C LYS A 308 -32.42 15.34 6.28
N THR A 309 -32.16 16.53 5.78
CA THR A 309 -31.08 16.76 4.79
C THR A 309 -29.71 16.42 5.34
N MET A 310 -29.38 16.86 6.57
CA MET A 310 -28.11 16.55 7.22
C MET A 310 -27.95 15.04 7.44
N LEU A 311 -28.97 14.37 7.98
CA LEU A 311 -28.94 12.93 8.19
C LEU A 311 -28.75 12.17 6.86
N GLN A 312 -29.52 12.56 5.82
CA GLN A 312 -29.39 11.94 4.50
C GLN A 312 -27.99 12.13 3.90
N THR A 313 -27.41 13.33 4.01
CA THR A 313 -26.04 13.59 3.54
C THR A 313 -25.01 12.76 4.32
N ASN A 314 -25.15 12.63 5.64
CA ASN A 314 -24.30 11.81 6.48
C ASN A 314 -24.39 10.31 6.13
N MET A 315 -25.60 9.81 5.85
CA MET A 315 -25.80 8.42 5.41
C MET A 315 -25.17 8.17 4.03
N GLU A 316 -25.33 9.12 3.11
CA GLU A 316 -24.69 9.04 1.79
C GLU A 316 -23.15 9.09 1.90
N ALA A 317 -22.64 9.97 2.76
CA ALA A 317 -21.21 10.06 3.07
C ALA A 317 -20.66 8.76 3.67
N ALA A 318 -21.38 8.14 4.60
CA ALA A 318 -20.99 6.86 5.18
C ALA A 318 -20.91 5.75 4.12
N TYR A 319 -21.89 5.69 3.21
CA TYR A 319 -21.89 4.73 2.09
C TYR A 319 -20.72 4.96 1.13
N GLU A 320 -20.52 6.21 0.69
CA GLU A 320 -19.41 6.54 -0.22
C GLU A 320 -18.07 6.29 0.45
N LEU A 321 -17.90 6.67 1.72
CA LEU A 321 -16.68 6.43 2.46
C LEU A 321 -16.36 4.94 2.57
N SER A 322 -17.36 4.07 2.80
CA SER A 322 -17.14 2.63 2.84
C SER A 322 -16.53 2.09 1.53
N LYS A 323 -16.97 2.62 0.38
CA LYS A 323 -16.39 2.32 -0.93
C LYS A 323 -14.98 2.88 -1.08
N GLN A 324 -14.78 4.13 -0.68
CA GLN A 324 -13.47 4.78 -0.76
C GLN A 324 -12.43 4.08 0.12
N MET A 325 -12.80 3.59 1.30
CA MET A 325 -11.92 2.78 2.16
C MET A 325 -11.43 1.52 1.45
N GLN A 326 -12.31 0.83 0.73
CA GLN A 326 -11.95 -0.37 -0.03
C GLN A 326 -11.12 -0.04 -1.26
N LEU A 327 -11.55 0.92 -2.08
CA LEU A 327 -10.89 1.31 -3.32
C LEU A 327 -9.51 1.93 -3.08
N ARG A 328 -9.37 2.80 -2.08
CA ARG A 328 -8.09 3.44 -1.73
C ARG A 328 -7.20 2.57 -0.84
N HIS A 329 -7.68 1.41 -0.40
CA HIS A 329 -7.00 0.53 0.56
C HIS A 329 -6.66 1.24 1.89
N LEU A 330 -7.52 2.13 2.37
CA LEU A 330 -7.30 2.84 3.62
C LEU A 330 -7.24 1.85 4.78
N GLY A 331 -6.30 2.04 5.70
CA GLY A 331 -6.11 1.19 6.86
C GLY A 331 -5.53 1.95 8.05
N GLY A 332 -5.61 1.37 9.24
CA GLY A 332 -5.23 2.02 10.48
C GLY A 332 -6.42 2.69 11.15
N MET A 333 -6.18 3.79 11.84
CA MET A 333 -7.21 4.63 12.47
C MET A 333 -7.88 5.51 11.42
N ILE A 334 -9.20 5.59 11.43
CA ILE A 334 -9.98 6.45 10.53
C ILE A 334 -10.95 7.25 11.40
N LEU A 335 -10.89 8.57 11.29
CA LEU A 335 -11.71 9.53 12.03
C LEU A 335 -12.60 10.26 11.05
N ILE A 336 -13.91 10.29 11.35
CA ILE A 336 -14.90 10.89 10.46
C ILE A 336 -15.64 12.00 11.19
N ASP A 337 -15.52 13.21 10.68
CA ASP A 337 -16.29 14.38 11.12
C ASP A 337 -17.52 14.49 10.24
N PHE A 338 -18.64 13.97 10.74
CA PHE A 338 -19.94 14.07 10.10
C PHE A 338 -20.54 15.43 10.33
N ILE A 339 -21.41 15.88 9.41
CA ILE A 339 -22.22 17.09 9.62
C ILE A 339 -22.93 16.97 10.97
N ASN A 340 -22.84 18.05 11.77
CA ASN A 340 -23.31 18.03 13.15
C ASN A 340 -24.76 17.54 13.29
N MET A 341 -24.95 16.54 14.14
CA MET A 341 -26.23 15.94 14.48
C MET A 341 -26.56 16.27 15.95
N SER A 342 -27.54 17.15 16.14
CA SER A 342 -27.99 17.58 17.48
C SER A 342 -28.74 16.48 18.24
N HIS A 343 -29.33 15.51 17.52
CA HIS A 343 -30.11 14.42 18.10
C HIS A 343 -29.27 13.15 18.20
N LYS A 344 -29.34 12.50 19.36
CA LYS A 344 -28.59 11.26 19.63
C LYS A 344 -29.06 10.11 18.74
N GLU A 345 -30.33 10.09 18.39
CA GLU A 345 -30.96 9.10 17.50
C GLU A 345 -30.29 9.10 16.12
N ASP A 346 -30.07 10.30 15.56
CA ASP A 346 -29.44 10.46 14.24
C ASP A 346 -28.01 9.93 14.25
N ARG A 347 -27.24 10.21 15.31
CA ARG A 347 -25.86 9.64 15.49
C ARG A 347 -25.90 8.13 15.58
N THR A 348 -26.85 7.58 16.34
CA THR A 348 -27.01 6.12 16.48
C THR A 348 -27.39 5.46 15.16
N GLU A 349 -28.19 6.13 14.34
CA GLU A 349 -28.58 5.64 13.02
C GLU A 349 -27.39 5.58 12.06
N VAL A 350 -26.61 6.66 11.97
CA VAL A 350 -25.38 6.72 11.15
C VAL A 350 -24.37 5.68 11.61
N GLU A 351 -24.15 5.53 12.92
CA GLU A 351 -23.22 4.54 13.48
C GLU A 351 -23.65 3.10 13.13
N ARG A 352 -24.94 2.78 13.30
CA ARG A 352 -25.50 1.47 12.96
C ARG A 352 -25.34 1.17 11.46
N TYR A 353 -25.60 2.17 10.62
CA TYR A 353 -25.43 2.03 9.19
C TYR A 353 -23.97 1.80 8.80
N MET A 354 -23.03 2.57 9.39
CA MET A 354 -21.59 2.37 9.15
C MET A 354 -21.13 0.98 9.61
N LYS A 355 -21.62 0.46 10.77
CA LYS A 355 -21.33 -0.91 11.21
C LYS A 355 -21.77 -1.95 10.17
N LYS A 356 -23.01 -1.81 9.65
CA LYS A 356 -23.52 -2.69 8.60
C LYS A 356 -22.69 -2.66 7.32
N LEU A 357 -22.22 -1.49 6.89
CA LEU A 357 -21.34 -1.34 5.73
C LEU A 357 -19.97 -1.99 5.97
N CYS A 358 -19.40 -1.84 7.17
CA CYS A 358 -18.13 -2.43 7.56
C CYS A 358 -18.19 -3.97 7.68
N GLU A 359 -19.35 -4.56 8.01
CA GLU A 359 -19.54 -6.02 8.02
C GLU A 359 -19.42 -6.64 6.62
N GLN A 360 -19.70 -5.86 5.58
CA GLN A 360 -19.55 -6.28 4.17
C GLN A 360 -18.12 -6.13 3.63
N ASP A 361 -17.23 -5.47 4.38
CA ASP A 361 -15.83 -5.29 3.99
C ASP A 361 -15.05 -6.60 4.18
N GLU A 362 -14.29 -7.01 3.16
CA GLU A 362 -13.39 -8.18 3.25
C GLU A 362 -12.28 -7.99 4.28
N VAL A 363 -11.93 -6.73 4.57
CA VAL A 363 -10.91 -6.38 5.54
C VAL A 363 -11.58 -6.05 6.87
N ARG A 364 -11.14 -6.74 7.93
CA ARG A 364 -11.67 -6.54 9.28
C ARG A 364 -11.63 -5.05 9.66
N THR A 365 -12.82 -4.48 9.82
CA THR A 365 -13.06 -3.10 10.22
C THR A 365 -13.89 -3.10 11.51
N ASN A 366 -13.47 -2.31 12.50
CA ASN A 366 -14.18 -2.17 13.77
C ASN A 366 -14.60 -0.71 13.95
N VAL A 367 -15.90 -0.47 14.09
CA VAL A 367 -16.46 0.85 14.42
C VAL A 367 -16.50 0.97 15.93
N VAL A 368 -15.71 1.87 16.49
CA VAL A 368 -15.58 2.10 17.95
C VAL A 368 -16.77 2.86 18.47
N GLY A 369 -17.20 3.93 17.77
CA GLY A 369 -18.33 4.78 18.12
C GLY A 369 -18.00 6.26 18.01
N PHE A 370 -18.98 7.12 18.33
CA PHE A 370 -18.79 8.57 18.38
C PHE A 370 -18.06 9.01 19.65
N THR A 371 -17.16 9.96 19.48
CA THR A 371 -16.56 10.70 20.61
C THR A 371 -17.52 11.74 21.16
N GLU A 372 -17.20 12.34 22.29
CA GLU A 372 -17.90 13.50 22.84
C GLU A 372 -17.90 14.69 21.87
N LEU A 373 -16.85 14.83 21.07
CA LEU A 373 -16.73 15.87 20.03
C LEU A 373 -17.57 15.58 18.77
N GLY A 374 -18.23 14.43 18.69
CA GLY A 374 -19.04 14.06 17.52
C GLY A 374 -18.27 13.40 16.38
N ILE A 375 -17.02 13.00 16.61
CA ILE A 375 -16.18 12.31 15.63
C ILE A 375 -16.44 10.81 15.69
N LEU A 376 -16.82 10.18 14.58
CA LEU A 376 -16.92 8.73 14.50
C LEU A 376 -15.53 8.11 14.32
N GLN A 377 -15.20 7.16 15.19
CA GLN A 377 -13.94 6.46 15.21
C GLN A 377 -14.08 5.05 14.67
N LEU A 378 -13.18 4.65 13.79
CA LEU A 378 -13.08 3.27 13.36
C LEU A 378 -11.61 2.86 13.14
N THR A 379 -11.37 1.56 13.17
CA THR A 379 -10.08 0.97 12.87
C THR A 379 -10.24 -0.10 11.80
N ARG A 380 -9.39 -0.06 10.78
CA ARG A 380 -9.37 -1.03 9.69
C ARG A 380 -7.99 -1.67 9.59
N LYS A 381 -7.93 -3.00 9.50
CA LYS A 381 -6.65 -3.70 9.40
C LYS A 381 -5.88 -3.23 8.16
N LYS A 382 -4.63 -2.79 8.32
CA LYS A 382 -3.76 -2.48 7.19
C LYS A 382 -3.25 -3.78 6.58
N VAL A 383 -3.71 -4.12 5.37
CA VAL A 383 -3.35 -5.37 4.66
C VAL A 383 -2.45 -5.11 3.45
N ARG A 384 -2.39 -3.86 2.97
CA ARG A 384 -1.51 -3.39 1.88
C ARG A 384 -1.33 -1.88 1.98
N ASN A 385 -0.47 -1.33 1.14
CA ASN A 385 -0.30 0.12 1.02
C ASN A 385 -1.55 0.76 0.41
N SER A 386 -1.80 2.03 0.74
CA SER A 386 -2.88 2.77 0.10
C SER A 386 -2.56 3.05 -1.37
N ILE A 387 -3.60 3.22 -2.19
CA ILE A 387 -3.44 3.59 -3.61
C ILE A 387 -2.67 4.91 -3.73
N GLY A 388 -2.94 5.86 -2.82
CA GLY A 388 -2.20 7.12 -2.75
C GLY A 388 -0.70 6.87 -2.56
N SER A 389 -0.31 6.12 -1.52
CA SER A 389 1.11 5.84 -1.25
C SER A 389 1.80 4.98 -2.32
N THR A 390 1.03 4.16 -3.06
CA THR A 390 1.59 3.33 -4.14
C THR A 390 1.82 4.11 -5.43
N LEU A 391 0.95 5.08 -5.76
CA LEU A 391 0.97 5.80 -7.03
C LEU A 391 1.57 7.20 -6.95
N THR A 392 1.87 7.72 -5.75
CA THR A 392 2.42 9.06 -5.58
C THR A 392 3.67 9.05 -4.72
N MET A 393 4.46 10.09 -4.85
CA MET A 393 5.62 10.37 -4.00
C MET A 393 5.43 11.72 -3.29
N PRO A 394 6.08 11.98 -2.16
CA PRO A 394 6.06 13.29 -1.53
C PRO A 394 6.51 14.38 -2.52
N CYS A 395 5.85 15.52 -2.47
CA CYS A 395 6.24 16.66 -3.32
C CYS A 395 7.60 17.21 -2.86
N GLU A 396 8.58 17.27 -3.73
CA GLU A 396 9.94 17.74 -3.43
C GLU A 396 9.96 19.22 -3.00
N VAL A 397 8.97 20.03 -3.44
CA VAL A 397 8.90 21.46 -3.12
C VAL A 397 8.37 21.74 -1.73
N CYS A 398 7.35 21.00 -1.29
CA CYS A 398 6.69 21.24 0.00
C CYS A 398 6.86 20.08 0.98
N GLU A 399 7.57 19.03 0.62
CA GLU A 399 7.82 17.83 1.45
C GLU A 399 6.53 17.27 2.09
N GLY A 400 5.40 17.39 1.38
CA GLY A 400 4.10 16.92 1.83
C GLY A 400 3.27 17.93 2.63
N THR A 401 3.79 19.13 2.94
CA THR A 401 3.05 20.15 3.72
C THR A 401 1.93 20.83 2.92
N GLY A 402 1.96 20.78 1.58
CA GLY A 402 1.04 21.50 0.70
C GLY A 402 1.17 23.01 0.76
N LYS A 403 2.22 23.55 1.40
CA LYS A 403 2.46 24.98 1.60
C LYS A 403 3.86 25.37 1.14
N MET A 404 3.99 26.51 0.56
CA MET A 404 5.27 27.15 0.20
C MET A 404 5.41 28.45 0.96
N ILE A 405 6.65 28.92 1.15
CA ILE A 405 6.91 30.23 1.74
C ILE A 405 6.31 31.29 0.82
N ASP A 406 5.55 32.21 1.41
CA ASP A 406 4.89 33.33 0.71
C ASP A 406 5.91 34.21 -0.01
N SER A 407 5.56 34.70 -1.20
CA SER A 407 6.44 35.47 -2.07
C SER A 407 6.97 36.74 -1.42
N LYS A 408 6.14 37.42 -0.60
CA LYS A 408 6.55 38.61 0.15
C LYS A 408 7.56 38.27 1.25
N THR A 409 7.37 37.14 1.92
CA THR A 409 8.31 36.63 2.94
C THR A 409 9.67 36.30 2.30
N VAL A 410 9.67 35.68 1.11
CA VAL A 410 10.90 35.41 0.34
C VAL A 410 11.57 36.72 -0.09
N ALA A 411 10.81 37.72 -0.56
CA ALA A 411 11.36 39.04 -0.91
C ALA A 411 12.10 39.68 0.28
N PHE A 412 11.54 39.60 1.48
CA PHE A 412 12.22 40.08 2.69
C PHE A 412 13.43 39.21 3.10
N GLN A 413 13.44 37.90 2.78
CA GLN A 413 14.65 37.09 2.95
C GLN A 413 15.75 37.54 2.01
N ILE A 414 15.44 37.78 0.75
CA ILE A 414 16.37 38.31 -0.26
C ILE A 414 16.90 39.69 0.18
N GLU A 415 16.04 40.57 0.65
CA GLU A 415 16.46 41.88 1.23
C GLU A 415 17.52 41.72 2.30
N ARG A 416 17.32 40.83 3.26
CA ARG A 416 18.29 40.56 4.33
C ARG A 416 19.62 40.04 3.79
N VAL A 417 19.59 39.13 2.83
CA VAL A 417 20.81 38.60 2.19
C VAL A 417 21.56 39.73 1.45
N ILE A 418 20.85 40.57 0.70
CA ILE A 418 21.44 41.72 0.01
C ILE A 418 22.06 42.70 1.04
N TRP A 419 21.36 42.93 2.16
CA TRP A 419 21.85 43.79 3.25
C TRP A 419 23.12 43.26 3.94
N GLU A 420 23.24 41.94 4.08
CA GLU A 420 24.45 41.31 4.62
C GLU A 420 25.67 41.59 3.76
N HIS A 421 25.50 41.70 2.44
CA HIS A 421 26.57 41.99 1.48
C HIS A 421 26.81 43.50 1.24
N ARG A 422 26.18 44.43 2.02
CA ARG A 422 26.33 45.88 1.81
C ARG A 422 27.77 46.38 1.92
N GLY A 423 28.58 45.72 2.74
CA GLY A 423 30.00 46.08 2.96
C GLY A 423 30.98 45.38 2.02
N ALA A 424 30.53 44.52 1.14
CA ALA A 424 31.38 43.83 0.17
C ALA A 424 31.90 44.82 -0.92
N GLU A 425 33.06 44.54 -1.52
CA GLU A 425 33.69 45.39 -2.54
C GLU A 425 32.96 45.31 -3.90
N GLU A 426 32.21 44.25 -4.15
CA GLU A 426 31.52 43.97 -5.41
C GLU A 426 30.42 45.01 -5.69
N GLU A 427 30.25 45.36 -6.97
CA GLU A 427 29.31 46.42 -7.40
C GLU A 427 27.90 45.89 -7.63
N ALA A 428 27.74 44.58 -7.85
CA ALA A 428 26.47 43.98 -8.19
C ALA A 428 26.26 42.61 -7.60
N ILE A 429 25.00 42.26 -7.41
CA ILE A 429 24.49 41.01 -6.83
C ILE A 429 23.53 40.39 -7.85
N TRP A 430 23.70 39.08 -8.14
CA TRP A 430 22.79 38.31 -8.96
C TRP A 430 22.08 37.25 -8.15
N ILE A 431 20.76 37.34 -8.11
CA ILE A 431 19.87 36.41 -7.40
C ILE A 431 18.87 35.84 -8.40
N GLU A 432 18.71 34.55 -8.32
CA GLU A 432 17.71 33.79 -9.07
C GLU A 432 16.59 33.38 -8.12
N THR A 433 15.33 33.65 -8.52
CA THR A 433 14.15 33.36 -7.71
C THR A 433 12.90 33.27 -8.57
N ARG A 434 11.79 32.85 -8.00
CA ARG A 434 10.51 32.71 -8.70
C ARG A 434 9.99 34.05 -9.23
N SER A 435 9.31 34.02 -10.38
CA SER A 435 8.78 35.24 -11.06
C SER A 435 7.83 36.04 -10.14
N ASN A 436 7.03 35.40 -9.30
CA ASN A 436 6.15 36.09 -8.36
C ASN A 436 6.92 36.84 -7.28
N VAL A 437 8.07 36.32 -6.80
CA VAL A 437 8.96 37.01 -5.86
C VAL A 437 9.61 38.23 -6.54
N ILE A 438 10.05 38.10 -7.81
CA ILE A 438 10.58 39.21 -8.57
C ILE A 438 9.56 40.36 -8.69
N ASN A 439 8.29 40.00 -8.92
CA ASN A 439 7.20 40.99 -8.98
C ASN A 439 7.00 41.70 -7.65
N GLU A 440 7.03 40.97 -6.52
CA GLU A 440 6.97 41.59 -5.18
C GLU A 440 8.15 42.54 -4.93
N MET A 441 9.37 42.14 -5.28
CA MET A 441 10.55 43.00 -5.12
C MET A 441 10.53 44.24 -6.01
N LYS A 442 9.92 44.18 -7.20
CA LYS A 442 9.75 45.32 -8.10
C LYS A 442 8.58 46.25 -7.70
N ALA A 443 7.62 45.72 -6.93
CA ALA A 443 6.44 46.44 -6.51
C ALA A 443 6.81 47.68 -5.68
N GLN A 444 6.06 48.76 -5.86
CA GLN A 444 6.19 50.00 -5.09
C GLN A 444 7.62 50.59 -5.01
N GLY A 445 8.50 50.19 -5.93
CA GLY A 445 9.88 50.71 -5.94
C GLY A 445 10.79 50.07 -4.90
N PHE A 446 10.39 48.96 -4.26
CA PHE A 446 11.12 48.29 -3.18
C PHE A 446 12.57 47.94 -3.56
N LEU A 447 12.76 47.32 -4.73
CA LEU A 447 14.08 46.97 -5.25
C LEU A 447 15.00 48.22 -5.44
N LYS A 448 14.44 49.29 -6.01
CA LYS A 448 15.21 50.54 -6.22
C LYS A 448 15.62 51.21 -4.92
N ALA A 449 14.75 51.18 -3.90
CA ALA A 449 15.05 51.69 -2.57
C ALA A 449 16.17 50.88 -1.93
N LEU A 450 16.12 49.55 -2.03
CA LEU A 450 17.14 48.63 -1.55
C LEU A 450 18.50 48.84 -2.22
N GLU A 451 18.54 48.91 -3.58
CA GLU A 451 19.76 49.19 -4.36
C GLU A 451 20.40 50.51 -3.93
N LYS A 452 19.59 51.58 -3.73
CA LYS A 452 20.07 52.89 -3.22
C LYS A 452 20.69 52.79 -1.84
N MET A 453 20.07 51.95 -0.97
CA MET A 453 20.50 51.78 0.43
C MET A 453 21.84 51.03 0.51
N VAL A 454 21.97 49.91 -0.25
CA VAL A 454 23.20 49.09 -0.24
C VAL A 454 24.27 49.60 -1.25
N LYS A 455 23.96 50.58 -2.09
CA LYS A 455 24.83 51.11 -3.16
C LYS A 455 25.32 50.05 -4.13
N LYS A 456 24.50 49.05 -4.42
CA LYS A 456 24.78 47.94 -5.36
C LYS A 456 23.65 47.78 -6.37
N THR A 457 23.98 47.25 -7.56
CA THR A 457 22.97 46.88 -8.54
C THR A 457 22.52 45.44 -8.28
N VAL A 458 21.21 45.20 -8.27
CA VAL A 458 20.65 43.87 -8.03
C VAL A 458 20.01 43.33 -9.31
N TYR A 459 20.54 42.22 -9.79
CA TYR A 459 19.98 41.48 -10.92
C TYR A 459 19.12 40.35 -10.41
N LEU A 460 17.85 40.31 -10.84
CA LEU A 460 16.91 39.24 -10.49
C LEU A 460 16.52 38.52 -11.78
N THR A 461 16.76 37.20 -11.81
CA THR A 461 16.35 36.35 -12.92
C THR A 461 15.34 35.30 -12.45
N PRO A 462 14.37 34.94 -13.31
CA PRO A 462 13.39 33.90 -12.97
C PRO A 462 14.05 32.54 -12.90
N SER A 463 13.59 31.70 -11.96
CA SER A 463 13.95 30.29 -11.83
C SER A 463 12.69 29.45 -11.90
N ASP A 464 12.78 28.33 -12.63
CA ASP A 464 11.77 27.26 -12.65
C ASP A 464 12.04 26.21 -11.55
N ASP A 465 13.16 26.34 -10.82
CA ASP A 465 13.44 25.52 -9.64
C ASP A 465 12.63 26.03 -8.44
N TYR A 466 11.60 25.27 -8.07
CA TYR A 466 10.73 25.57 -6.92
C TYR A 466 11.25 24.98 -5.59
N THR A 467 12.31 24.15 -5.61
CA THR A 467 12.87 23.55 -4.40
C THR A 467 13.55 24.58 -3.54
N ASN A 468 14.19 25.58 -4.14
CA ASN A 468 14.83 26.71 -3.47
C ASN A 468 13.95 27.96 -3.56
N ALA A 469 13.78 28.67 -2.47
CA ALA A 469 13.06 29.93 -2.46
C ALA A 469 13.78 31.01 -3.31
N PHE A 470 15.10 31.04 -3.24
CA PHE A 470 16.00 31.85 -4.08
C PHE A 470 17.43 31.29 -3.99
N VAL A 471 18.27 31.67 -4.94
CA VAL A 471 19.70 31.31 -5.00
C VAL A 471 20.51 32.57 -5.27
N LEU A 472 21.48 32.86 -4.39
CA LEU A 472 22.51 33.87 -4.66
C LEU A 472 23.50 33.26 -5.67
N ARG A 473 23.42 33.64 -6.93
CA ARG A 473 24.24 33.09 -8.02
C ARG A 473 25.65 33.63 -7.99
N GLN A 474 25.78 34.96 -7.87
CA GLN A 474 27.09 35.59 -7.93
C GLN A 474 27.09 37.00 -7.32
N LEU A 475 28.25 37.36 -6.75
CA LEU A 475 28.69 38.72 -6.46
C LEU A 475 29.81 39.08 -7.49
N GLY A 476 29.90 40.33 -7.96
CA GLY A 476 30.96 40.73 -8.90
C GLY A 476 30.78 42.10 -9.46
N SER A 477 31.57 42.44 -10.51
CA SER A 477 31.43 43.68 -11.21
C SER A 477 30.13 43.74 -12.01
N LYS A 478 29.59 44.92 -12.22
CA LYS A 478 28.36 45.13 -12.93
C LYS A 478 28.38 44.57 -14.35
N GLU A 479 29.51 44.74 -15.06
CA GLU A 479 29.68 44.26 -16.44
C GLU A 479 29.68 42.71 -16.49
N GLN A 480 30.39 42.06 -15.57
CA GLN A 480 30.46 40.60 -15.54
C GLN A 480 29.07 39.97 -15.28
N ILE A 481 28.33 40.49 -14.30
CA ILE A 481 27.02 39.96 -13.99
C ILE A 481 26.02 40.25 -15.11
N GLN A 482 26.01 41.44 -15.68
CA GLN A 482 25.13 41.79 -16.79
C GLN A 482 25.34 40.90 -18.00
N LYS A 483 26.61 40.60 -18.34
CA LYS A 483 26.94 39.66 -19.46
C LYS A 483 26.42 38.24 -19.18
N ARG A 484 26.53 37.75 -17.94
CA ARG A 484 26.05 36.40 -17.59
C ARG A 484 24.53 36.34 -17.54
N VAL A 485 23.87 37.32 -16.96
CA VAL A 485 22.41 37.43 -16.95
C VAL A 485 21.84 37.46 -18.35
N SER A 486 22.45 38.24 -19.28
CA SER A 486 22.03 38.28 -20.68
C SER A 486 22.26 36.98 -21.46
N ALA A 487 23.14 36.13 -21.00
CA ALA A 487 23.39 34.81 -21.57
C ALA A 487 22.50 33.69 -20.95
N SER A 488 21.83 33.98 -19.84
CA SER A 488 20.96 33.03 -19.09
C SER A 488 19.45 33.24 -19.34
N ILE A 489 19.10 34.32 -20.08
CA ILE A 489 17.75 34.63 -20.58
C ILE A 489 17.68 34.23 -22.05
#